data_be23c4f79a95695b897a31f368db1c94
#
_entry.id   be23c4f79a95695b897a31f368db1c94
#
_cell.length_a   1.000
_cell.length_b   1.000
_cell.length_c   1.000
_cell.angle_alpha   90.00
_cell.angle_beta   90.00
_cell.angle_gamma   90.00
#
_symmetry.space_group_name_H-M   'P 1'
#
loop_
_entity.id
_entity.type
_entity.pdbx_description
1 polymer ?
#
loop_
_entity_poly.entity_id
_entity_poly.type
_entity_poly.pdbx_seq_one_letter_code
_entity_poly.pdbx_strand_id
1 'polypeptide(L)'
;MGIDVLTRLLTRRFLPTIFKREITHATHAGTPLSALLIDVDKFKHINDTWGHNTGDEILRKVAGAFYNNVRSCGYVFRYGGDEF
;
A
#
# COMPACT_ATOMS: atom_id res chain seq x y z
N MET A 1 -11.38 10.52 1.13
CA MET A 1 -10.02 11.07 1.14
C MET A 1 -9.09 10.24 0.29
N GLY A 2 -8.16 10.90 -0.37
CA GLY A 2 -7.21 10.24 -1.24
C GLY A 2 -5.95 9.76 -0.56
N ILE A 3 -5.62 10.31 0.61
CA ILE A 3 -4.43 9.95 1.40
C ILE A 3 -4.86 9.36 2.73
N ASP A 4 -4.30 8.22 3.06
CA ASP A 4 -4.56 7.58 4.34
C ASP A 4 -3.87 8.35 5.47
N VAL A 5 -4.63 8.72 6.49
CA VAL A 5 -4.14 9.55 7.58
C VAL A 5 -3.05 8.85 8.39
N LEU A 6 -3.19 7.55 8.63
CA LEU A 6 -2.26 6.80 9.44
C LEU A 6 -0.93 6.54 8.74
N THR A 7 -0.98 6.04 7.53
CA THR A 7 0.21 5.60 6.79
C THR A 7 0.73 6.64 5.82
N ARG A 8 -0.07 7.64 5.49
CA ARG A 8 0.22 8.68 4.50
C ARG A 8 0.38 8.14 3.08
N LEU A 9 -0.05 6.92 2.86
CA LEU A 9 -0.09 6.33 1.53
C LEU A 9 -1.38 6.71 0.81
N LEU A 10 -1.41 6.50 -0.50
CA LEU A 10 -2.62 6.64 -1.29
C LEU A 10 -3.65 5.61 -0.80
N THR A 11 -4.91 5.98 -0.83
CA THR A 11 -6.00 5.03 -0.58
C THR A 11 -6.33 4.27 -1.85
N ARG A 12 -7.01 3.14 -1.73
CA ARG A 12 -7.44 2.34 -2.89
C ARG A 12 -8.35 3.10 -3.84
N ARG A 13 -8.88 4.25 -3.42
CA ARG A 13 -9.72 5.10 -4.27
C ARG A 13 -9.03 5.47 -5.58
N PHE A 14 -7.73 5.72 -5.55
CA PHE A 14 -6.97 6.10 -6.75
C PHE A 14 -6.51 4.93 -7.60
N LEU A 15 -6.64 3.71 -7.07
CA LEU A 15 -6.09 2.53 -7.74
C LEU A 15 -6.60 2.33 -9.16
N PRO A 16 -7.92 2.40 -9.43
CA PRO A 16 -8.40 2.17 -10.80
C PRO A 16 -7.82 3.15 -11.82
N THR A 17 -7.76 4.43 -11.46
CA THR A 17 -7.25 5.46 -12.36
C THR A 17 -5.76 5.30 -12.62
N ILE A 18 -4.98 5.10 -11.57
CA ILE A 18 -3.54 4.93 -11.67
C ILE A 18 -3.20 3.63 -12.40
N PHE A 19 -3.89 2.55 -12.08
CA PHE A 19 -3.67 1.25 -12.70
C PHE A 19 -3.93 1.32 -14.21
N LYS A 20 -5.05 1.90 -14.60
CA LYS A 20 -5.38 2.08 -16.03
C LYS A 20 -4.29 2.86 -16.77
N ARG A 21 -3.82 3.95 -16.17
CA ARG A 21 -2.77 4.78 -16.76
C ARG A 21 -1.47 4.01 -16.91
N GLU A 22 -1.08 3.27 -15.87
CA GLU A 22 0.19 2.53 -15.89
C GLU A 22 0.15 1.33 -16.84
N ILE A 23 -0.99 0.66 -16.96
CA ILE A 23 -1.18 -0.38 -17.97
C ILE A 23 -1.01 0.20 -19.36
N THR A 24 -1.60 1.34 -19.63
CA THR A 24 -1.48 2.02 -20.94
C THR A 24 -0.03 2.36 -21.24
N HIS A 25 0.67 2.95 -20.29
CA HIS A 25 2.10 3.28 -20.45
C HIS A 25 2.96 2.04 -20.71
N ALA A 26 2.76 1.00 -19.91
CA ALA A 26 3.52 -0.24 -20.05
C ALA A 26 3.28 -0.90 -21.39
N THR A 27 2.04 -0.92 -21.85
CA THR A 27 1.67 -1.48 -23.15
C THR A 27 2.36 -0.74 -24.29
N HIS A 28 2.33 0.60 -24.26
CA HIS A 28 2.96 1.41 -25.30
C HIS A 28 4.49 1.31 -25.28
N ALA A 29 5.09 1.22 -24.10
CA ALA A 29 6.53 1.13 -23.95
C ALA A 29 7.08 -0.29 -24.13
N GLY A 30 6.21 -1.29 -24.13
CA GLY A 30 6.64 -2.70 -24.17
C GLY A 30 7.35 -3.13 -22.89
N THR A 31 7.02 -2.52 -21.74
CA THR A 31 7.64 -2.83 -20.46
C THR A 31 6.69 -3.63 -19.56
N PRO A 32 7.23 -4.45 -18.65
CA PRO A 32 6.39 -5.20 -17.72
C PRO A 32 5.80 -4.29 -16.65
N LEU A 33 4.63 -4.67 -16.16
CA LEU A 33 3.98 -4.04 -15.02
C LEU A 33 3.57 -5.14 -14.04
N SER A 34 3.87 -4.96 -12.77
CA SER A 34 3.50 -5.93 -11.73
C SER A 34 2.64 -5.25 -10.67
N ALA A 35 1.72 -6.01 -10.09
CA ALA A 35 0.92 -5.58 -8.97
C ALA A 35 0.99 -6.62 -7.87
N LEU A 36 1.15 -6.15 -6.62
CA LEU A 36 1.22 -7.02 -5.46
C LEU A 36 0.14 -6.59 -4.47
N LEU A 37 -0.57 -7.56 -3.93
CA LEU A 37 -1.45 -7.34 -2.80
C LEU A 37 -0.85 -8.04 -1.60
N ILE A 38 -0.55 -7.26 -0.56
CA ILE A 38 0.20 -7.74 0.61
C ILE A 38 -0.66 -7.53 1.85
N ASP A 39 -0.70 -8.55 2.70
CA ASP A 39 -1.45 -8.54 3.95
C ASP A 39 -0.48 -8.71 5.11
N VAL A 40 -0.66 -7.92 6.17
CA VAL A 40 0.17 -8.06 7.37
C VAL A 40 -0.32 -9.28 8.16
N ASP A 41 0.51 -10.31 8.19
CA ASP A 41 0.14 -11.59 8.80
C ASP A 41 -0.16 -11.43 10.29
N LYS A 42 -1.26 -12.05 10.70
CA LYS A 42 -1.70 -12.08 12.11
C LYS A 42 -1.88 -10.68 12.72
N PHE A 43 -2.26 -9.70 11.92
CA PHE A 43 -2.41 -8.33 12.40
C PHE A 43 -3.45 -8.21 13.51
N LYS A 44 -4.57 -8.93 13.39
CA LYS A 44 -5.58 -8.96 14.46
C LYS A 44 -4.98 -9.48 15.77
N HIS A 45 -4.16 -10.52 15.71
CA HIS A 45 -3.48 -11.06 16.89
C HIS A 45 -2.54 -10.02 17.52
N ILE A 46 -1.85 -9.24 16.70
CA ILE A 46 -0.99 -8.16 17.19
C ILE A 46 -1.82 -7.12 17.95
N ASN A 47 -2.95 -6.68 17.39
CA ASN A 47 -3.84 -5.74 18.06
C ASN A 47 -4.39 -6.31 19.37
N ASP A 48 -4.83 -7.56 19.34
CA ASP A 48 -5.42 -8.20 20.51
C ASP A 48 -4.39 -8.40 21.64
N THR A 49 -3.13 -8.66 21.29
CA THR A 49 -2.06 -8.91 22.25
C THR A 49 -1.40 -7.63 22.76
N TRP A 50 -1.15 -6.67 21.86
CA TRP A 50 -0.31 -5.51 22.15
C TRP A 50 -1.07 -4.17 22.08
N GLY A 51 -2.33 -4.20 21.66
CA GLY A 51 -3.18 -3.02 21.56
C GLY A 51 -3.12 -2.34 20.20
N HIS A 52 -4.15 -1.51 19.93
CA HIS A 52 -4.29 -0.84 18.65
C HIS A 52 -3.19 0.18 18.37
N ASN A 53 -2.63 0.83 19.41
CA ASN A 53 -1.53 1.77 19.23
C ASN A 53 -0.29 1.07 18.68
N THR A 54 0.01 -0.12 19.17
CA THR A 54 1.12 -0.93 18.65
C THR A 54 0.83 -1.38 17.22
N GLY A 55 -0.39 -1.80 16.95
CA GLY A 55 -0.81 -2.15 15.59
C GLY A 55 -0.63 -0.98 14.63
N ASP A 56 -1.04 0.21 15.03
CA ASP A 56 -0.88 1.42 14.21
C ASP A 56 0.59 1.73 13.93
N GLU A 57 1.45 1.58 14.91
CA GLU A 57 2.89 1.76 14.71
C GLU A 57 3.48 0.76 13.73
N ILE A 58 3.03 -0.49 13.80
CA ILE A 58 3.47 -1.53 12.86
C ILE A 58 3.02 -1.17 11.45
N LEU A 59 1.78 -0.72 11.29
CA LEU A 59 1.29 -0.30 9.97
C LEU A 59 2.10 0.87 9.41
N ARG A 60 2.45 1.85 10.26
CA ARG A 60 3.30 2.96 9.83
C ARG A 60 4.68 2.50 9.37
N LYS A 61 5.29 1.58 10.10
CA LYS A 61 6.62 1.06 9.75
C LYS A 61 6.59 0.25 8.46
N VAL A 62 5.59 -0.60 8.31
CA VAL A 62 5.41 -1.40 7.10
C VAL A 62 5.18 -0.47 5.90
N ALA A 63 4.29 0.50 6.05
CA ALA A 63 4.01 1.47 5.00
C ALA A 63 5.26 2.27 4.60
N GLY A 64 6.05 2.71 5.58
CA GLY A 64 7.30 3.43 5.32
C GLY A 64 8.31 2.57 4.58
N ALA A 65 8.44 1.30 4.94
CA ALA A 65 9.33 0.37 4.25
C ALA A 65 8.90 0.17 2.80
N PHE A 66 7.61 -0.03 2.55
CA PHE A 66 7.10 -0.16 1.19
C PHE A 66 7.35 1.11 0.38
N TYR A 67 7.00 2.25 0.95
CA TYR A 67 7.17 3.52 0.26
C TYR A 67 8.61 3.76 -0.13
N ASN A 68 9.53 3.59 0.81
CA ASN A 68 10.95 3.83 0.58
C ASN A 68 11.56 2.91 -0.48
N ASN A 69 11.02 1.71 -0.63
CA ASN A 69 11.52 0.74 -1.61
C ASN A 69 10.83 0.83 -2.97
N VAL A 70 9.65 1.43 -3.04
CA VAL A 70 8.83 1.42 -4.26
C VAL A 70 8.73 2.80 -4.91
N ARG A 71 8.88 3.88 -4.16
CA ARG A 71 8.60 5.26 -4.63
C ARG A 71 9.32 5.66 -5.92
N SER A 72 10.48 5.08 -6.21
CA SER A 72 11.26 5.42 -7.41
C SER A 72 10.76 4.71 -8.67
N CYS A 73 9.92 3.68 -8.54
CA CYS A 73 9.51 2.85 -9.67
C CYS A 73 8.01 2.55 -9.69
N GLY A 74 7.25 2.99 -8.71
CA GLY A 74 5.84 2.65 -8.65
C GLY A 74 5.06 3.37 -7.57
N TYR A 75 3.93 2.79 -7.22
CA TYR A 75 2.98 3.36 -6.27
C TYR A 75 2.69 2.38 -5.15
N VAL A 76 2.40 2.92 -3.97
CA VAL A 76 1.99 2.12 -2.82
C VAL A 76 0.66 2.66 -2.32
N PHE A 77 -0.28 1.74 -2.09
CA PHE A 77 -1.62 2.07 -1.61
C PHE A 77 -1.87 1.31 -0.31
N ARG A 78 -2.58 1.94 0.61
CA ARG A 78 -3.23 1.19 1.67
C ARG A 78 -4.58 0.71 1.14
N TYR A 79 -4.68 -0.58 0.86
CA TYR A 79 -5.86 -1.15 0.20
C TYR A 79 -6.99 -1.43 1.20
N GLY A 80 -6.67 -1.95 2.35
CA GLY A 80 -7.59 -2.24 3.44
C GLY A 80 -6.97 -1.88 4.77
N GLY A 81 -7.51 -2.38 5.87
CA GLY A 81 -7.00 -2.08 7.21
C GLY A 81 -5.53 -2.47 7.37
N ASP A 82 -5.21 -3.70 7.03
CA ASP A 82 -3.87 -4.29 7.11
C ASP A 82 -3.38 -4.79 5.75
N GLU A 83 -3.96 -4.27 4.67
CA GLU A 83 -3.65 -4.69 3.30
C GLU A 83 -3.03 -3.54 2.52
N PHE A 84 -2.02 -3.87 1.73
CA PHE A 84 -1.29 -2.92 0.89
C PHE A 84 -1.15 -3.44 -0.52
#